data_cb5b700b949590f8274f8b4e30af47fa
#
_entry.id   cb5b700b949590f8274f8b4e30af47fa
#
_cell.length_a   1.000
_cell.length_b   1.000
_cell.length_c   1.000
_cell.angle_alpha   90.00
_cell.angle_beta   90.00
_cell.angle_gamma   90.00
#
_symmetry.space_group_name_H-M   'P 1'
#
loop_
_entity.id
_entity.type
_entity.pdbx_description
1 polymer ?
#
loop_
_entity_poly.entity_id
_entity_poly.type
_entity_poly.pdbx_seq_one_letter_code
_entity_poly.pdbx_strand_id
1 'polypeptide(L)'
;MARKSEGRKGSGRKGVAKTVAKAAKPAPKAPPPPPPPPKVKFRGKVLEQEPLARYTTWRLGGPARYLVLPADADDVVKALELAHERGLPWLVLGLGSNVLVKDGGFPGVVIRMGKGLDRFEMKGATAIVGGGLPTPILARRTAEAGFAGVERFIGIPGTVGGGIFMNAGCHGAEFAEVVTEVTVMDVKGKVKQLSRKQISFKYRASNIDGIVIEAKLGLGEEAPAKLKELQGKLLRWRKAGTPFDQPCCGSTFTNPGGAKTAGMLIDECGLKGTTVGGIEVSTMHANYFINKGNGTASDALKLIEQVRKTVAKKTGVTLELECKVIGV
;
A
#
# COMPACT_ATOMS: atom_id res chain seq x y z
N MET A 1 74.29 54.75 -24.55
CA MET A 1 73.54 56.01 -24.38
C MET A 1 72.41 55.72 -23.41
N ALA A 2 72.55 55.94 -22.13
CA ALA A 2 72.25 57.12 -21.32
C ALA A 2 70.81 57.58 -21.37
N ARG A 3 70.08 57.35 -20.26
CA ARG A 3 69.59 58.26 -19.20
C ARG A 3 68.48 57.60 -18.41
N LYS A 4 68.67 57.41 -17.11
CA LYS A 4 68.34 58.17 -15.91
C LYS A 4 67.01 58.93 -15.94
N SER A 5 66.11 58.56 -14.95
CA SER A 5 65.61 59.42 -13.85
C SER A 5 64.51 58.73 -13.09
N GLU A 6 64.67 58.48 -11.80
CA GLU A 6 64.06 59.19 -10.66
C GLU A 6 62.53 59.08 -10.66
N GLY A 7 61.82 58.40 -9.81
CA GLY A 7 61.80 58.47 -8.34
C GLY A 7 60.53 59.16 -7.86
N ARG A 8 59.58 58.50 -7.23
CA ARG A 8 58.69 59.13 -6.26
C ARG A 8 58.01 58.05 -5.33
N LYS A 9 58.29 58.24 -4.09
CA LYS A 9 57.65 57.56 -2.96
C LYS A 9 56.13 57.95 -2.87
N GLY A 10 55.23 57.00 -2.66
CA GLY A 10 53.85 57.25 -2.35
C GLY A 10 53.37 56.22 -1.29
N SER A 11 53.09 56.78 -0.14
CA SER A 11 52.75 56.16 1.14
C SER A 11 51.59 55.18 1.09
N GLY A 12 51.74 54.08 1.81
CA GLY A 12 50.73 53.04 1.99
C GLY A 12 49.49 53.48 2.78
N ARG A 13 48.39 52.99 2.36
CA ARG A 13 47.20 52.79 3.25
C ARG A 13 46.86 51.32 3.25
N LYS A 14 47.16 50.69 4.38
CA LYS A 14 46.65 49.33 4.69
C LYS A 14 45.14 49.42 4.86
N GLY A 15 44.38 48.92 3.89
CA GLY A 15 42.95 48.69 3.98
C GLY A 15 42.75 47.41 4.80
N VAL A 16 42.26 47.54 6.01
CA VAL A 16 41.79 46.41 6.85
C VAL A 16 40.48 45.94 6.27
N ALA A 17 40.50 44.78 5.56
CA ALA A 17 39.31 44.10 5.14
C ALA A 17 38.61 43.54 6.38
N LYS A 18 37.49 44.14 6.76
CA LYS A 18 36.55 43.56 7.78
C LYS A 18 35.88 42.37 7.14
N THR A 19 36.33 41.17 7.52
CA THR A 19 35.63 39.91 7.24
C THR A 19 34.33 39.89 8.04
N VAL A 20 33.21 40.16 7.38
CA VAL A 20 31.88 39.99 7.98
C VAL A 20 31.63 38.49 8.09
N ALA A 21 31.76 37.95 9.28
CA ALA A 21 31.38 36.59 9.59
C ALA A 21 29.86 36.42 9.35
N LYS A 22 29.52 35.67 8.32
CA LYS A 22 28.13 35.27 8.00
C LYS A 22 27.63 34.38 9.12
N ALA A 23 26.71 34.88 9.95
CA ALA A 23 26.09 34.10 11.03
C ALA A 23 25.48 32.83 10.46
N ALA A 24 25.95 31.69 10.94
CA ALA A 24 25.40 30.40 10.61
C ALA A 24 23.90 30.34 11.02
N LYS A 25 23.03 29.90 10.10
CA LYS A 25 21.63 29.64 10.44
C LYS A 25 21.57 28.65 11.61
N PRO A 26 20.72 28.88 12.63
CA PRO A 26 20.58 27.94 13.74
C PRO A 26 20.16 26.58 13.17
N ALA A 27 20.79 25.52 13.66
CA ALA A 27 20.45 24.14 13.34
C ALA A 27 18.95 23.90 13.60
N PRO A 28 18.25 23.11 12.78
CA PRO A 28 16.87 22.78 13.03
C PRO A 28 16.74 22.16 14.43
N LYS A 29 15.80 22.65 15.23
CA LYS A 29 15.51 22.11 16.57
C LYS A 29 15.25 20.61 16.44
N ALA A 30 15.91 19.82 17.28
CA ALA A 30 15.65 18.39 17.38
C ALA A 30 14.13 18.15 17.58
N PRO A 31 13.55 17.13 16.92
CA PRO A 31 12.13 16.81 17.12
C PRO A 31 11.86 16.57 18.62
N PRO A 32 10.68 16.97 19.12
CA PRO A 32 10.34 16.77 20.53
C PRO A 32 10.45 15.27 20.86
N PRO A 33 10.83 14.93 22.11
CA PRO A 33 10.92 13.53 22.53
C PRO A 33 9.58 12.82 22.29
N PRO A 34 9.60 11.53 21.94
CA PRO A 34 8.37 10.77 21.74
C PRO A 34 7.53 10.83 23.03
N PRO A 35 6.20 11.00 22.94
CA PRO A 35 5.35 10.98 24.10
C PRO A 35 5.45 9.62 24.81
N PRO A 36 5.21 9.55 26.12
CA PRO A 36 5.30 8.32 26.88
C PRO A 36 4.42 7.21 26.26
N PRO A 37 4.78 5.93 26.43
CA PRO A 37 4.03 4.82 25.86
C PRO A 37 2.56 4.86 26.27
N PRO A 38 1.64 4.30 25.47
CA PRO A 38 0.21 4.32 25.76
C PRO A 38 -0.09 3.62 27.10
N LYS A 39 -0.90 4.24 27.95
CA LYS A 39 -1.40 3.62 29.18
C LYS A 39 -2.38 2.47 28.91
N VAL A 40 -2.87 2.37 27.65
CA VAL A 40 -3.83 1.35 27.22
C VAL A 40 -3.13 -0.01 27.12
N LYS A 41 -3.67 -1.02 27.81
CA LYS A 41 -3.12 -2.39 27.79
C LYS A 41 -3.70 -3.16 26.60
N PHE A 42 -2.89 -3.41 25.59
CA PHE A 42 -3.21 -4.28 24.45
C PHE A 42 -2.99 -5.76 24.79
N ARG A 43 -3.79 -6.65 24.21
CA ARG A 43 -3.54 -8.10 24.21
C ARG A 43 -2.52 -8.46 23.12
N GLY A 44 -2.55 -7.76 22.00
CA GLY A 44 -1.58 -7.85 20.92
C GLY A 44 -0.32 -7.04 21.18
N LYS A 45 0.35 -6.62 20.11
CA LYS A 45 1.62 -5.87 20.19
C LYS A 45 1.45 -4.44 19.70
N VAL A 46 2.14 -3.52 20.34
CA VAL A 46 2.33 -2.14 19.88
C VAL A 46 3.82 -1.93 19.68
N LEU A 47 4.22 -1.56 18.48
CA LEU A 47 5.59 -1.28 18.11
C LEU A 47 5.72 0.20 17.77
N GLU A 48 6.76 0.85 18.29
CA GLU A 48 7.03 2.26 18.05
C GLU A 48 8.10 2.41 16.99
N GLN A 49 7.96 3.42 16.11
CA GLN A 49 8.91 3.71 15.04
C GLN A 49 9.23 2.48 14.16
N GLU A 50 8.23 1.61 13.96
CA GLU A 50 8.41 0.36 13.22
C GLU A 50 8.41 0.60 11.70
N PRO A 51 9.47 0.18 10.97
CA PRO A 51 9.56 0.35 9.52
C PRO A 51 8.45 -0.39 8.78
N LEU A 52 7.56 0.35 8.09
CA LEU A 52 6.43 -0.22 7.36
C LEU A 52 6.84 -1.00 6.12
N ALA A 53 8.06 -0.83 5.62
CA ALA A 53 8.61 -1.65 4.53
C ALA A 53 8.50 -3.16 4.79
N ARG A 54 8.56 -3.60 6.07
CA ARG A 54 8.39 -5.00 6.48
C ARG A 54 6.95 -5.51 6.34
N TYR A 55 5.99 -4.60 6.20
CA TYR A 55 4.55 -4.87 6.20
C TYR A 55 3.89 -4.53 4.86
N THR A 56 4.68 -4.20 3.84
CA THR A 56 4.21 -3.97 2.47
C THR A 56 4.83 -4.98 1.51
N THR A 57 4.07 -5.39 0.49
CA THR A 57 4.59 -6.30 -0.54
C THR A 57 5.63 -5.63 -1.43
N TRP A 58 5.62 -4.32 -1.53
CA TRP A 58 6.63 -3.55 -2.26
C TRP A 58 7.96 -3.41 -1.49
N ARG A 59 7.93 -3.72 -0.18
CA ARG A 59 9.08 -3.58 0.73
C ARG A 59 9.63 -2.15 0.75
N LEU A 60 8.74 -1.17 0.61
CA LEU A 60 9.00 0.26 0.70
C LEU A 60 8.21 0.87 1.86
N GLY A 61 8.75 1.93 2.45
CA GLY A 61 8.08 2.75 3.45
C GLY A 61 8.87 2.97 4.72
N GLY A 62 8.84 4.21 5.18
CA GLY A 62 9.39 4.64 6.44
C GLY A 62 8.59 4.14 7.65
N PRO A 63 8.93 4.60 8.87
CA PRO A 63 8.36 4.06 10.10
C PRO A 63 6.91 4.53 10.35
N ALA A 64 6.10 3.65 10.98
CA ALA A 64 4.88 4.07 11.66
C ALA A 64 5.24 4.63 13.04
N ARG A 65 4.59 5.72 13.47
CA ARG A 65 4.76 6.19 14.87
C ARG A 65 4.36 5.10 15.85
N TYR A 66 3.21 4.47 15.63
CA TYR A 66 2.75 3.28 16.34
C TYR A 66 2.22 2.27 15.32
N LEU A 67 2.75 1.05 15.36
CA LEU A 67 2.18 -0.08 14.64
C LEU A 67 1.51 -1.01 15.66
N VAL A 68 0.19 -1.13 15.57
CA VAL A 68 -0.60 -2.04 16.40
C VAL A 68 -0.83 -3.33 15.63
N LEU A 69 -0.46 -4.47 16.25
CA LEU A 69 -0.75 -5.82 15.80
C LEU A 69 -1.86 -6.39 16.70
N PRO A 70 -3.15 -6.17 16.37
CA PRO A 70 -4.27 -6.53 17.24
C PRO A 70 -4.34 -8.03 17.44
N ALA A 71 -4.66 -8.48 18.67
CA ALA A 71 -5.00 -9.87 18.95
C ALA A 71 -6.48 -10.16 18.65
N ASP A 72 -7.33 -9.14 18.67
CA ASP A 72 -8.78 -9.22 18.47
C ASP A 72 -9.38 -7.83 18.12
N ALA A 73 -10.71 -7.77 18.00
CA ALA A 73 -11.43 -6.54 17.69
C ALA A 73 -11.36 -5.49 18.80
N ASP A 74 -11.22 -5.91 20.07
CA ASP A 74 -11.07 -4.98 21.20
C ASP A 74 -9.77 -4.19 21.08
N ASP A 75 -8.70 -4.82 20.63
CA ASP A 75 -7.43 -4.13 20.39
C ASP A 75 -7.52 -3.14 19.21
N VAL A 76 -8.40 -3.39 18.23
CA VAL A 76 -8.69 -2.41 17.16
C VAL A 76 -9.36 -1.17 17.76
N VAL A 77 -10.35 -1.34 18.66
CA VAL A 77 -10.99 -0.22 19.38
C VAL A 77 -9.95 0.59 20.15
N LYS A 78 -9.10 -0.08 20.94
CA LYS A 78 -8.02 0.57 21.70
C LYS A 78 -7.03 1.33 20.82
N ALA A 79 -6.75 0.82 19.60
CA ALA A 79 -5.87 1.52 18.67
C ALA A 79 -6.52 2.80 18.13
N LEU A 80 -7.84 2.80 17.89
CA LEU A 80 -8.61 3.99 17.52
C LEU A 80 -8.66 5.00 18.70
N GLU A 81 -8.88 4.53 19.94
CA GLU A 81 -8.84 5.33 21.14
C GLU A 81 -7.45 5.99 21.33
N LEU A 82 -6.37 5.22 21.18
CA LEU A 82 -5.00 5.74 21.22
C LEU A 82 -4.77 6.85 20.19
N ALA A 83 -5.27 6.66 18.96
CA ALA A 83 -5.15 7.67 17.90
C ALA A 83 -5.93 8.94 18.27
N HIS A 84 -7.16 8.79 18.76
CA HIS A 84 -8.03 9.89 19.17
C HIS A 84 -7.45 10.68 20.35
N GLU A 85 -7.07 10.01 21.44
CA GLU A 85 -6.51 10.62 22.66
C GLU A 85 -5.25 11.44 22.38
N ARG A 86 -4.47 11.03 21.36
CA ARG A 86 -3.21 11.69 21.01
C ARG A 86 -3.33 12.64 19.81
N GLY A 87 -4.52 12.81 19.26
CA GLY A 87 -4.74 13.63 18.06
C GLY A 87 -3.92 13.13 16.85
N LEU A 88 -3.72 11.81 16.74
CA LEU A 88 -2.93 11.20 15.68
C LEU A 88 -3.82 10.71 14.54
N PRO A 89 -3.35 10.82 13.29
CA PRO A 89 -3.98 10.11 12.19
C PRO A 89 -3.87 8.60 12.39
N TRP A 90 -4.79 7.85 11.81
CA TRP A 90 -4.75 6.40 11.84
C TRP A 90 -4.97 5.81 10.44
N LEU A 91 -4.52 4.58 10.26
CA LEU A 91 -4.57 3.85 9.00
C LEU A 91 -4.78 2.37 9.28
N VAL A 92 -5.61 1.71 8.49
CA VAL A 92 -5.74 0.25 8.47
C VAL A 92 -4.88 -0.33 7.35
N LEU A 93 -4.05 -1.30 7.71
CA LEU A 93 -3.17 -1.99 6.79
C LEU A 93 -3.49 -3.49 6.77
N GLY A 94 -3.86 -4.03 5.64
CA GLY A 94 -3.91 -5.48 5.38
C GLY A 94 -2.50 -6.03 5.10
N LEU A 95 -2.29 -6.86 4.08
CA LEU A 95 -0.94 -7.34 3.68
C LEU A 95 -0.07 -6.26 3.01
N GLY A 96 -0.55 -5.01 2.93
CA GLY A 96 0.21 -3.93 2.31
C GLY A 96 0.45 -4.12 0.81
N SER A 97 -0.45 -4.83 0.13
CA SER A 97 -0.30 -5.21 -1.28
C SER A 97 -0.78 -4.18 -2.28
N ASN A 98 -1.43 -3.10 -1.81
CA ASN A 98 -1.93 -2.02 -2.66
C ASN A 98 -1.59 -0.64 -2.08
N VAL A 99 -0.46 -0.50 -1.41
CA VAL A 99 -0.02 0.75 -0.79
C VAL A 99 1.44 1.04 -1.12
N LEU A 100 1.73 2.32 -1.30
CA LEU A 100 3.08 2.89 -1.28
C LEU A 100 3.19 3.80 -0.05
N VAL A 101 3.95 3.37 0.93
CA VAL A 101 4.26 4.19 2.10
C VAL A 101 5.47 5.05 1.78
N LYS A 102 5.36 6.37 1.95
CA LYS A 102 6.47 7.30 1.70
C LYS A 102 7.64 7.09 2.67
N ASP A 103 8.82 7.60 2.32
CA ASP A 103 10.06 7.38 3.06
C ASP A 103 10.06 7.98 4.47
N GLY A 104 9.32 9.08 4.71
CA GLY A 104 9.10 9.65 6.04
C GLY A 104 8.15 8.81 6.93
N GLY A 105 7.50 7.80 6.37
CA GLY A 105 6.61 6.91 7.10
C GLY A 105 5.23 7.48 7.37
N PHE A 106 4.55 6.93 8.37
CA PHE A 106 3.21 7.36 8.78
C PHE A 106 3.25 7.93 10.20
N PRO A 107 3.02 9.25 10.39
CA PRO A 107 3.16 9.91 11.69
C PRO A 107 1.98 9.65 12.64
N GLY A 108 1.41 8.45 12.62
CA GLY A 108 0.19 8.08 13.32
C GLY A 108 0.14 6.63 13.76
N VAL A 109 -1.06 6.13 13.98
CA VAL A 109 -1.34 4.75 14.38
C VAL A 109 -1.69 3.91 13.15
N VAL A 110 -0.89 2.88 12.88
CA VAL A 110 -1.18 1.88 11.84
C VAL A 110 -1.73 0.63 12.48
N ILE A 111 -2.94 0.24 12.13
CA ILE A 111 -3.63 -0.95 12.63
C ILE A 111 -3.45 -2.07 11.59
N ARG A 112 -2.64 -3.10 11.92
CA ARG A 112 -2.30 -4.19 11.03
C ARG A 112 -3.30 -5.32 11.16
N MET A 113 -4.22 -5.43 10.21
CA MET A 113 -5.18 -6.55 10.13
C MET A 113 -4.46 -7.83 9.74
N GLY A 114 -4.62 -8.89 10.52
CA GLY A 114 -3.96 -10.16 10.30
C GLY A 114 -4.34 -11.19 11.33
N LYS A 115 -3.36 -11.93 11.86
CA LYS A 115 -3.57 -12.96 12.89
C LYS A 115 -4.33 -12.38 14.09
N GLY A 116 -5.37 -13.11 14.55
CA GLY A 116 -6.32 -12.64 15.56
C GLY A 116 -7.61 -12.06 14.97
N LEU A 117 -7.59 -11.62 13.71
CA LEU A 117 -8.74 -11.14 12.95
C LEU A 117 -8.91 -11.94 11.65
N ASP A 118 -8.37 -13.16 11.59
CA ASP A 118 -8.29 -14.05 10.42
C ASP A 118 -9.21 -15.28 10.55
N ARG A 119 -10.31 -15.14 11.30
CA ARG A 119 -11.33 -16.21 11.44
C ARG A 119 -11.75 -16.75 10.08
N PHE A 120 -11.97 -18.05 10.01
CA PHE A 120 -12.60 -18.75 8.89
C PHE A 120 -13.53 -19.85 9.42
N GLU A 121 -14.79 -19.78 9.06
CA GLU A 121 -15.82 -20.75 9.42
C GLU A 121 -16.76 -20.95 8.24
N MET A 122 -17.13 -22.20 7.96
CA MET A 122 -18.18 -22.54 6.99
C MET A 122 -19.47 -22.88 7.72
N LYS A 123 -20.60 -22.29 7.28
CA LYS A 123 -21.97 -22.62 7.70
C LYS A 123 -22.80 -22.93 6.46
N GLY A 124 -22.86 -24.20 6.08
CA GLY A 124 -23.40 -24.62 4.79
C GLY A 124 -22.60 -23.90 3.67
N ALA A 125 -23.30 -23.30 2.73
CA ALA A 125 -22.71 -22.54 1.63
C ALA A 125 -22.30 -21.08 2.00
N THR A 126 -22.29 -20.73 3.28
CA THR A 126 -21.86 -19.40 3.74
C THR A 126 -20.51 -19.50 4.42
N ALA A 127 -19.52 -18.77 3.90
CA ALA A 127 -18.24 -18.56 4.58
C ALA A 127 -18.31 -17.30 5.48
N ILE A 128 -18.02 -17.46 6.78
CA ILE A 128 -17.87 -16.37 7.76
C ILE A 128 -16.37 -16.14 7.93
N VAL A 129 -15.89 -14.96 7.57
CA VAL A 129 -14.47 -14.71 7.41
C VAL A 129 -14.05 -13.38 8.04
N GLY A 130 -12.98 -13.40 8.80
CA GLY A 130 -12.39 -12.19 9.39
C GLY A 130 -11.72 -11.29 8.36
N GLY A 131 -11.77 -9.97 8.58
CA GLY A 131 -11.18 -8.97 7.69
C GLY A 131 -9.66 -9.10 7.52
N GLY A 132 -8.98 -9.73 8.50
CA GLY A 132 -7.55 -10.01 8.46
C GLY A 132 -7.14 -11.29 7.74
N LEU A 133 -8.11 -12.14 7.32
CA LEU A 133 -7.82 -13.40 6.62
C LEU A 133 -7.17 -13.11 5.25
N PRO A 134 -6.01 -13.71 4.92
CA PRO A 134 -5.43 -13.58 3.60
C PRO A 134 -6.35 -14.15 2.51
N THR A 135 -6.59 -13.38 1.46
CA THR A 135 -7.46 -13.75 0.34
C THR A 135 -7.09 -15.10 -0.32
N PRO A 136 -5.78 -15.43 -0.55
CA PRO A 136 -5.42 -16.74 -1.07
C PRO A 136 -5.74 -17.90 -0.10
N ILE A 137 -5.71 -17.64 1.21
CA ILE A 137 -6.09 -18.65 2.22
C ILE A 137 -7.60 -18.87 2.18
N LEU A 138 -8.41 -17.81 2.07
CA LEU A 138 -9.84 -17.92 1.84
C LEU A 138 -10.12 -18.81 0.62
N ALA A 139 -9.57 -18.46 -0.54
CA ALA A 139 -9.79 -19.20 -1.79
C ALA A 139 -9.42 -20.68 -1.68
N ARG A 140 -8.32 -21.01 -1.01
CA ARG A 140 -7.88 -22.39 -0.82
C ARG A 140 -8.83 -23.16 0.12
N ARG A 141 -9.14 -22.58 1.30
CA ARG A 141 -9.98 -23.27 2.30
C ARG A 141 -11.40 -23.53 1.80
N THR A 142 -12.00 -22.59 1.06
CA THR A 142 -13.32 -22.79 0.46
C THR A 142 -13.31 -23.88 -0.61
N ALA A 143 -12.28 -23.92 -1.47
CA ALA A 143 -12.11 -24.97 -2.48
C ALA A 143 -11.89 -26.36 -1.84
N GLU A 144 -11.13 -26.44 -0.74
CA GLU A 144 -10.94 -27.67 0.04
C GLU A 144 -12.24 -28.16 0.66
N ALA A 145 -13.11 -27.24 1.07
CA ALA A 145 -14.43 -27.52 1.62
C ALA A 145 -15.52 -27.81 0.56
N GLY A 146 -15.21 -27.70 -0.75
CA GLY A 146 -16.15 -27.98 -1.83
C GLY A 146 -17.07 -26.80 -2.17
N PHE A 147 -16.61 -25.55 -1.96
CA PHE A 147 -17.41 -24.36 -2.23
C PHE A 147 -16.72 -23.44 -3.24
N ALA A 148 -17.44 -23.10 -4.31
CA ALA A 148 -17.06 -22.22 -5.41
C ALA A 148 -17.53 -20.79 -5.17
N GLY A 149 -16.92 -19.84 -5.89
CA GLY A 149 -17.23 -18.39 -5.91
C GLY A 149 -16.02 -17.52 -5.61
N VAL A 150 -15.05 -18.05 -4.86
CA VAL A 150 -13.81 -17.31 -4.52
C VAL A 150 -12.54 -18.04 -4.97
N GLU A 151 -12.63 -19.16 -5.67
CA GLU A 151 -11.49 -19.93 -6.18
C GLU A 151 -10.59 -19.09 -7.10
N ARG A 152 -11.19 -18.11 -7.81
CA ARG A 152 -10.48 -17.18 -8.70
C ARG A 152 -9.65 -16.15 -7.94
N PHE A 153 -9.85 -15.99 -6.63
CA PHE A 153 -9.10 -15.06 -5.78
C PHE A 153 -7.76 -15.62 -5.31
N ILE A 154 -7.42 -16.85 -5.66
CA ILE A 154 -6.17 -17.52 -5.25
C ILE A 154 -4.90 -16.72 -5.56
N GLY A 155 -4.94 -15.87 -6.58
CA GLY A 155 -3.84 -15.00 -6.98
C GLY A 155 -3.90 -13.58 -6.43
N ILE A 156 -4.95 -13.18 -5.67
CA ILE A 156 -5.08 -11.81 -5.15
C ILE A 156 -4.26 -11.68 -3.87
N PRO A 157 -3.17 -10.89 -3.85
CA PRO A 157 -2.47 -10.61 -2.61
C PRO A 157 -3.30 -9.63 -1.78
N GLY A 158 -3.39 -9.86 -0.49
CA GLY A 158 -4.14 -8.97 0.41
C GLY A 158 -4.97 -9.73 1.43
N THR A 159 -5.72 -9.01 2.25
CA THR A 159 -6.68 -9.55 3.20
C THR A 159 -8.10 -9.39 2.68
N VAL A 160 -9.02 -10.20 3.19
CA VAL A 160 -10.46 -10.12 2.87
C VAL A 160 -11.00 -8.71 3.09
N GLY A 161 -10.69 -8.08 4.22
CA GLY A 161 -11.15 -6.72 4.51
C GLY A 161 -10.68 -5.70 3.49
N GLY A 162 -9.39 -5.74 3.11
CA GLY A 162 -8.85 -4.89 2.06
C GLY A 162 -9.43 -5.21 0.69
N GLY A 163 -9.66 -6.50 0.41
CA GLY A 163 -10.30 -6.96 -0.82
C GLY A 163 -11.74 -6.46 -0.97
N ILE A 164 -12.53 -6.53 0.08
CA ILE A 164 -13.92 -6.02 0.09
C ILE A 164 -13.92 -4.50 -0.02
N PHE A 165 -13.09 -3.80 0.76
CA PHE A 165 -12.99 -2.34 0.71
C PHE A 165 -12.66 -1.82 -0.70
N MET A 166 -11.75 -2.51 -1.39
CA MET A 166 -11.31 -2.15 -2.76
C MET A 166 -12.13 -2.84 -3.86
N ASN A 167 -13.13 -3.65 -3.54
CA ASN A 167 -13.77 -4.54 -4.51
C ASN A 167 -12.74 -5.26 -5.38
N ALA A 168 -11.76 -5.88 -4.73
CA ALA A 168 -10.69 -6.55 -5.45
C ALA A 168 -11.24 -7.70 -6.30
N GLY A 169 -10.68 -7.85 -7.48
CA GLY A 169 -11.10 -8.89 -8.40
C GLY A 169 -9.95 -9.38 -9.28
N CYS A 170 -10.08 -10.60 -9.75
CA CYS A 170 -9.13 -11.26 -10.63
C CYS A 170 -9.84 -12.32 -11.47
N HIS A 171 -9.36 -12.53 -12.70
CA HIS A 171 -9.89 -13.57 -13.61
C HIS A 171 -11.40 -13.46 -13.86
N GLY A 172 -11.94 -12.24 -13.91
CA GLY A 172 -13.36 -11.98 -14.18
C GLY A 172 -14.28 -12.21 -12.98
N ALA A 173 -13.76 -12.34 -11.76
CA ALA A 173 -14.54 -12.38 -10.52
C ALA A 173 -14.11 -11.26 -9.56
N GLU A 174 -15.04 -10.74 -8.75
CA GLU A 174 -14.78 -9.70 -7.76
C GLU A 174 -15.59 -9.93 -6.47
N PHE A 175 -15.18 -9.28 -5.36
CA PHE A 175 -15.83 -9.48 -4.06
C PHE A 175 -17.32 -9.11 -4.07
N ALA A 176 -17.74 -8.15 -4.88
CA ALA A 176 -19.14 -7.75 -5.04
C ALA A 176 -20.09 -8.91 -5.40
N GLU A 177 -19.58 -9.97 -6.04
CA GLU A 177 -20.38 -11.12 -6.49
C GLU A 177 -20.74 -12.07 -5.35
N VAL A 178 -19.90 -12.15 -4.31
CA VAL A 178 -20.03 -13.16 -3.25
C VAL A 178 -20.36 -12.57 -1.88
N VAL A 179 -20.10 -11.28 -1.64
CA VAL A 179 -20.39 -10.62 -0.35
C VAL A 179 -21.89 -10.55 -0.13
N THR A 180 -22.35 -11.06 1.00
CA THR A 180 -23.76 -10.99 1.44
C THR A 180 -23.96 -10.02 2.61
N GLU A 181 -22.97 -9.93 3.52
CA GLU A 181 -23.00 -9.06 4.69
C GLU A 181 -21.56 -8.69 5.07
N VAL A 182 -21.37 -7.48 5.60
CA VAL A 182 -20.09 -7.01 6.14
C VAL A 182 -20.30 -6.40 7.52
N THR A 183 -19.51 -6.82 8.48
CA THR A 183 -19.42 -6.21 9.81
C THR A 183 -18.30 -5.16 9.78
N VAL A 184 -18.67 -3.90 10.00
CA VAL A 184 -17.78 -2.73 9.94
C VAL A 184 -17.69 -2.06 11.29
N MET A 185 -16.50 -1.72 11.72
CA MET A 185 -16.22 -0.88 12.89
C MET A 185 -15.97 0.56 12.42
N ASP A 186 -16.70 1.52 13.00
CA ASP A 186 -16.51 2.93 12.72
C ASP A 186 -15.32 3.53 13.51
N VAL A 187 -15.03 4.81 13.29
CA VAL A 187 -13.93 5.54 13.93
C VAL A 187 -14.06 5.66 15.45
N LYS A 188 -15.25 5.40 16.02
CA LYS A 188 -15.54 5.41 17.47
C LYS A 188 -15.51 3.99 18.06
N GLY A 189 -15.10 2.98 17.28
CA GLY A 189 -15.11 1.59 17.72
C GLY A 189 -16.49 0.92 17.71
N LYS A 190 -17.55 1.62 17.24
CA LYS A 190 -18.90 1.05 17.17
C LYS A 190 -19.02 0.13 15.96
N VAL A 191 -19.53 -1.07 16.21
CA VAL A 191 -19.71 -2.09 15.17
C VAL A 191 -21.12 -1.99 14.58
N LYS A 192 -21.23 -2.09 13.26
CA LYS A 192 -22.49 -2.18 12.50
C LYS A 192 -22.41 -3.28 11.44
N GLN A 193 -23.55 -3.89 11.12
CA GLN A 193 -23.67 -4.84 10.02
C GLN A 193 -24.29 -4.13 8.81
N LEU A 194 -23.66 -4.32 7.66
CA LEU A 194 -24.12 -3.83 6.36
C LEU A 194 -24.54 -5.02 5.50
N SER A 195 -25.80 -5.07 5.12
CA SER A 195 -26.28 -6.05 4.13
C SER A 195 -25.73 -5.73 2.74
N ARG A 196 -25.73 -6.70 1.83
CA ARG A 196 -25.29 -6.51 0.44
C ARG A 196 -25.96 -5.30 -0.24
N LYS A 197 -27.24 -5.05 0.04
CA LYS A 197 -28.02 -3.93 -0.54
C LYS A 197 -27.54 -2.56 -0.09
N GLN A 198 -26.90 -2.45 1.06
CA GLN A 198 -26.36 -1.21 1.62
C GLN A 198 -24.94 -0.92 1.12
N ILE A 199 -24.30 -1.91 0.44
CA ILE A 199 -22.94 -1.76 -0.07
C ILE A 199 -22.99 -1.52 -1.58
N SER A 200 -22.48 -0.34 -1.99
CA SER A 200 -22.27 -0.01 -3.40
C SER A 200 -20.84 -0.33 -3.78
N PHE A 201 -20.69 -1.26 -4.71
CA PHE A 201 -19.40 -1.61 -5.28
C PHE A 201 -19.23 -0.97 -6.66
N LYS A 202 -18.01 -0.51 -6.94
CA LYS A 202 -17.54 -0.03 -8.24
C LYS A 202 -16.20 -0.68 -8.56
N TYR A 203 -15.71 -0.48 -9.77
CA TYR A 203 -14.37 -0.92 -10.14
C TYR A 203 -13.33 -0.35 -9.15
N ARG A 204 -12.65 -1.22 -8.42
CA ARG A 204 -11.62 -0.90 -7.40
C ARG A 204 -12.10 0.05 -6.30
N ALA A 205 -13.39 0.04 -5.96
CA ALA A 205 -13.94 0.87 -4.89
C ALA A 205 -15.20 0.26 -4.26
N SER A 206 -15.47 0.65 -3.00
CA SER A 206 -16.75 0.47 -2.33
C SER A 206 -17.12 1.73 -1.55
N ASN A 207 -18.38 1.82 -1.09
CA ASN A 207 -18.83 2.89 -0.20
C ASN A 207 -18.67 2.53 1.29
N ILE A 208 -17.88 1.52 1.61
CA ILE A 208 -17.66 1.12 3.01
C ILE A 208 -16.84 2.21 3.69
N ASP A 209 -17.42 2.76 4.77
CA ASP A 209 -16.77 3.72 5.65
C ASP A 209 -16.50 3.04 7.01
N GLY A 210 -15.21 2.79 7.30
CA GLY A 210 -14.74 2.11 8.49
C GLY A 210 -13.87 0.88 8.23
N ILE A 211 -13.66 0.11 9.27
CA ILE A 211 -12.78 -1.06 9.27
C ILE A 211 -13.61 -2.33 9.09
N VAL A 212 -13.35 -3.10 8.06
CA VAL A 212 -13.98 -4.40 7.84
C VAL A 212 -13.42 -5.40 8.85
N ILE A 213 -14.24 -5.80 9.83
CA ILE A 213 -13.86 -6.76 10.88
C ILE A 213 -14.18 -8.20 10.44
N GLU A 214 -15.36 -8.41 9.87
CA GLU A 214 -15.84 -9.73 9.43
C GLU A 214 -16.72 -9.57 8.19
N ALA A 215 -16.83 -10.62 7.38
CA ALA A 215 -17.76 -10.67 6.26
C ALA A 215 -18.41 -12.04 6.15
N LYS A 216 -19.62 -12.10 5.59
CA LYS A 216 -20.29 -13.31 5.13
C LYS A 216 -20.29 -13.36 3.62
N LEU A 217 -19.85 -14.49 3.08
CA LEU A 217 -19.77 -14.74 1.64
C LEU A 217 -20.69 -15.88 1.28
N GLY A 218 -21.59 -15.66 0.32
CA GLY A 218 -22.46 -16.71 -0.24
C GLY A 218 -21.72 -17.44 -1.36
N LEU A 219 -21.62 -18.76 -1.26
CA LEU A 219 -20.86 -19.59 -2.16
C LEU A 219 -21.76 -20.67 -2.79
N GLY A 220 -21.32 -21.23 -3.92
CA GLY A 220 -21.97 -22.40 -4.54
C GLY A 220 -21.21 -23.68 -4.22
N GLU A 221 -21.86 -24.83 -4.36
CA GLU A 221 -21.21 -26.14 -4.21
C GLU A 221 -20.50 -26.52 -5.52
N GLU A 222 -19.29 -27.09 -5.41
CA GLU A 222 -18.55 -27.65 -6.54
C GLU A 222 -17.52 -28.68 -6.02
N ALA A 223 -17.17 -29.65 -6.85
CA ALA A 223 -16.22 -30.71 -6.50
C ALA A 223 -14.83 -30.10 -6.13
N PRO A 224 -14.26 -30.45 -4.97
CA PRO A 224 -12.96 -29.90 -4.52
C PRO A 224 -11.82 -30.12 -5.53
N ALA A 225 -11.83 -31.29 -6.21
CA ALA A 225 -10.81 -31.61 -7.22
C ALA A 225 -10.83 -30.62 -8.39
N LYS A 226 -12.03 -30.28 -8.88
CA LYS A 226 -12.24 -29.34 -9.97
C LYS A 226 -11.80 -27.90 -9.57
N LEU A 227 -12.14 -27.48 -8.35
CA LEU A 227 -11.74 -26.17 -7.81
C LEU A 227 -10.21 -26.07 -7.66
N LYS A 228 -9.55 -27.12 -7.13
CA LYS A 228 -8.07 -27.16 -7.01
C LYS A 228 -7.40 -27.16 -8.36
N GLU A 229 -7.92 -27.88 -9.34
CA GLU A 229 -7.39 -27.88 -10.71
C GLU A 229 -7.46 -26.47 -11.31
N LEU A 230 -8.63 -25.80 -11.19
CA LEU A 230 -8.81 -24.42 -11.66
C LEU A 230 -7.83 -23.47 -10.98
N GLN A 231 -7.71 -23.51 -9.65
CA GLN A 231 -6.73 -22.68 -8.92
C GLN A 231 -5.30 -22.91 -9.41
N GLY A 232 -4.93 -24.17 -9.66
CA GLY A 232 -3.61 -24.50 -10.22
C GLY A 232 -3.38 -23.87 -11.60
N LYS A 233 -4.37 -23.91 -12.49
CA LYS A 233 -4.32 -23.27 -13.83
C LYS A 233 -4.17 -21.75 -13.69
N LEU A 234 -4.97 -21.12 -12.83
CA LEU A 234 -4.95 -19.66 -12.63
C LEU A 234 -3.63 -19.17 -12.03
N LEU A 235 -3.07 -19.90 -11.06
CA LEU A 235 -1.75 -19.58 -10.49
C LEU A 235 -0.62 -19.72 -11.51
N ARG A 236 -0.62 -20.77 -12.33
CA ARG A 236 0.38 -20.93 -13.40
C ARG A 236 0.29 -19.79 -14.40
N TRP A 237 -0.92 -19.46 -14.86
CA TRP A 237 -1.13 -18.34 -15.77
C TRP A 237 -0.63 -17.01 -15.18
N ARG A 238 -0.95 -16.73 -13.91
CA ARG A 238 -0.51 -15.51 -13.23
C ARG A 238 1.01 -15.44 -13.10
N LYS A 239 1.66 -16.53 -12.69
CA LYS A 239 3.12 -16.60 -12.58
C LYS A 239 3.83 -16.43 -13.93
N ALA A 240 3.23 -16.90 -15.01
CA ALA A 240 3.77 -16.73 -16.36
C ALA A 240 3.63 -15.30 -16.90
N GLY A 241 2.60 -14.55 -16.47
CA GLY A 241 2.27 -13.23 -17.00
C GLY A 241 2.59 -12.04 -16.08
N THR A 242 2.95 -12.29 -14.82
CA THR A 242 3.25 -11.20 -13.85
C THR A 242 4.47 -11.55 -12.98
N PRO A 243 5.20 -10.54 -12.48
CA PRO A 243 6.34 -10.75 -11.57
C PRO A 243 5.85 -11.10 -10.16
N PHE A 244 5.21 -12.26 -10.02
CA PHE A 244 4.44 -12.68 -8.85
C PHE A 244 5.27 -12.80 -7.56
N ASP A 245 6.55 -13.12 -7.69
CA ASP A 245 7.50 -13.36 -6.60
C ASP A 245 8.42 -12.17 -6.32
N GLN A 246 8.26 -11.07 -7.06
CA GLN A 246 9.09 -9.87 -6.89
C GLN A 246 8.38 -8.82 -6.03
N PRO A 247 9.14 -8.03 -5.24
CA PRO A 247 8.57 -6.96 -4.42
C PRO A 247 7.90 -5.88 -5.28
N CYS A 248 6.55 -5.81 -5.21
CA CYS A 248 5.72 -4.84 -5.95
C CYS A 248 4.39 -4.63 -5.24
N CYS A 249 3.60 -3.65 -5.68
CA CYS A 249 2.23 -3.42 -5.20
C CYS A 249 1.15 -4.03 -6.12
N GLY A 250 1.50 -4.95 -7.00
CA GLY A 250 0.59 -5.38 -8.06
C GLY A 250 0.52 -4.35 -9.19
N SER A 251 -0.65 -4.16 -9.78
CA SER A 251 -0.88 -3.12 -10.79
C SER A 251 -0.70 -1.73 -10.17
N THR A 252 0.19 -0.93 -10.74
CA THR A 252 0.45 0.44 -10.27
C THR A 252 -0.67 1.39 -10.68
N PHE A 253 -1.21 1.22 -11.88
CA PHE A 253 -2.29 2.06 -12.43
C PHE A 253 -3.56 1.26 -12.68
N THR A 254 -4.71 1.92 -12.55
CA THR A 254 -5.99 1.39 -13.01
C THR A 254 -6.04 1.33 -14.54
N ASN A 255 -6.86 0.44 -15.08
CA ASN A 255 -7.13 0.46 -16.51
C ASN A 255 -8.00 1.67 -16.85
N PRO A 256 -7.62 2.49 -17.85
CA PRO A 256 -8.28 3.77 -18.14
C PRO A 256 -9.64 3.63 -18.82
N GLY A 257 -10.09 2.39 -19.04
CA GLY A 257 -11.25 2.12 -19.90
C GLY A 257 -10.86 2.04 -21.40
N GLY A 258 -11.80 1.61 -22.22
CA GLY A 258 -11.55 1.40 -23.67
C GLY A 258 -10.80 0.09 -23.98
N ALA A 259 -10.24 0.01 -25.19
CA ALA A 259 -9.66 -1.23 -25.72
C ALA A 259 -8.26 -1.56 -25.14
N LYS A 260 -7.55 -0.59 -24.58
CA LYS A 260 -6.17 -0.77 -24.10
C LYS A 260 -6.09 -0.68 -22.58
N THR A 261 -5.41 -1.66 -21.99
CA THR A 261 -5.08 -1.64 -20.55
C THR A 261 -3.92 -0.68 -20.26
N ALA A 262 -3.76 -0.27 -19.00
CA ALA A 262 -2.62 0.54 -18.59
C ALA A 262 -1.28 -0.13 -18.95
N GLY A 263 -1.18 -1.46 -18.73
CA GLY A 263 0.02 -2.22 -19.10
C GLY A 263 0.34 -2.16 -20.61
N MET A 264 -0.68 -2.28 -21.48
CA MET A 264 -0.50 -2.14 -22.92
C MET A 264 0.00 -0.76 -23.32
N LEU A 265 -0.59 0.30 -22.76
CA LEU A 265 -0.18 1.69 -23.05
C LEU A 265 1.26 1.96 -22.62
N ILE A 266 1.67 1.47 -21.44
CA ILE A 266 3.05 1.62 -20.93
C ILE A 266 4.04 0.83 -21.81
N ASP A 267 3.68 -0.38 -22.24
CA ASP A 267 4.50 -1.23 -23.10
C ASP A 267 4.68 -0.62 -24.50
N GLU A 268 3.60 -0.16 -25.14
CA GLU A 268 3.64 0.55 -26.43
C GLU A 268 4.47 1.82 -26.40
N CYS A 269 4.56 2.46 -25.22
CA CYS A 269 5.45 3.61 -25.03
C CYS A 269 6.94 3.22 -24.89
N GLY A 270 7.28 1.91 -24.87
CA GLY A 270 8.65 1.42 -24.74
C GLY A 270 9.22 1.61 -23.35
N LEU A 271 8.39 1.55 -22.29
CA LEU A 271 8.81 1.89 -20.92
C LEU A 271 9.19 0.67 -20.06
N LYS A 272 9.03 -0.57 -20.55
CA LYS A 272 9.55 -1.76 -19.85
C LYS A 272 11.05 -1.63 -19.62
N GLY A 273 11.52 -2.00 -18.43
CA GLY A 273 12.93 -1.89 -18.02
C GLY A 273 13.39 -0.48 -17.65
N THR A 274 12.53 0.55 -17.76
CA THR A 274 12.86 1.90 -17.28
C THR A 274 13.07 1.88 -15.77
N THR A 275 14.17 2.51 -15.31
CA THR A 275 14.55 2.53 -13.90
C THR A 275 14.66 3.95 -13.35
N VAL A 276 14.32 4.12 -12.06
CA VAL A 276 14.65 5.30 -11.26
C VAL A 276 15.13 4.81 -9.91
N GLY A 277 16.39 5.11 -9.54
CA GLY A 277 17.02 4.54 -8.36
C GLY A 277 16.93 3.02 -8.36
N GLY A 278 16.37 2.44 -7.29
CA GLY A 278 16.19 0.99 -7.16
C GLY A 278 14.85 0.45 -7.64
N ILE A 279 14.04 1.24 -8.36
CA ILE A 279 12.72 0.82 -8.86
C ILE A 279 12.75 0.68 -10.39
N GLU A 280 12.16 -0.39 -10.91
CA GLU A 280 12.12 -0.75 -12.33
C GLU A 280 10.69 -1.01 -12.80
N VAL A 281 10.31 -0.52 -13.98
CA VAL A 281 9.12 -1.00 -14.70
C VAL A 281 9.41 -2.42 -15.15
N SER A 282 8.63 -3.39 -14.69
CA SER A 282 8.86 -4.81 -14.99
C SER A 282 8.93 -5.07 -16.50
N THR A 283 9.92 -5.84 -16.90
CA THR A 283 10.06 -6.34 -18.29
C THR A 283 9.01 -7.39 -18.62
N MET A 284 8.46 -8.08 -17.62
CA MET A 284 7.39 -9.07 -17.79
C MET A 284 6.02 -8.41 -17.98
N HIS A 285 5.65 -7.45 -17.12
CA HIS A 285 4.34 -6.78 -17.15
C HIS A 285 4.49 -5.29 -16.85
N ALA A 286 4.27 -4.45 -17.85
CA ALA A 286 4.59 -3.03 -17.80
C ALA A 286 3.81 -2.21 -16.72
N ASN A 287 2.68 -2.71 -16.21
CA ASN A 287 1.95 -2.07 -15.11
C ASN A 287 2.43 -2.49 -13.70
N TYR A 288 3.54 -3.23 -13.62
CA TYR A 288 4.16 -3.63 -12.35
C TYR A 288 5.50 -2.93 -12.17
N PHE A 289 5.67 -2.27 -11.05
CA PHE A 289 6.92 -1.59 -10.70
C PHE A 289 7.60 -2.37 -9.59
N ILE A 290 8.83 -2.78 -9.84
CA ILE A 290 9.57 -3.73 -9.01
C ILE A 290 10.61 -2.99 -8.18
N ASN A 291 10.67 -3.27 -6.88
CA ASN A 291 11.79 -2.89 -6.04
C ASN A 291 12.91 -3.93 -6.18
N LYS A 292 14.04 -3.52 -6.72
CA LYS A 292 15.23 -4.37 -6.94
C LYS A 292 16.04 -4.62 -5.66
N GLY A 293 15.53 -4.14 -4.50
CA GLY A 293 16.12 -4.37 -3.17
C GLY A 293 16.71 -3.12 -2.51
N ASN A 294 16.99 -2.08 -3.27
CA ASN A 294 17.56 -0.80 -2.79
C ASN A 294 16.74 0.42 -3.19
N GLY A 295 15.48 0.22 -3.61
CA GLY A 295 14.57 1.31 -3.98
C GLY A 295 14.02 2.06 -2.78
N THR A 296 13.67 3.32 -3.00
CA THR A 296 12.95 4.18 -2.05
C THR A 296 11.53 4.47 -2.55
N ALA A 297 10.64 4.92 -1.67
CA ALA A 297 9.32 5.37 -2.09
C ALA A 297 9.42 6.62 -2.98
N SER A 298 10.41 7.46 -2.75
CA SER A 298 10.72 8.61 -3.60
C SER A 298 11.10 8.20 -5.01
N ASP A 299 11.87 7.12 -5.18
CA ASP A 299 12.20 6.57 -6.51
C ASP A 299 10.95 6.05 -7.22
N ALA A 300 10.10 5.31 -6.48
CA ALA A 300 8.84 4.81 -7.00
C ALA A 300 7.92 5.94 -7.49
N LEU A 301 7.77 7.02 -6.70
CA LEU A 301 6.98 8.18 -7.07
C LEU A 301 7.52 8.91 -8.30
N LYS A 302 8.85 9.07 -8.41
CA LYS A 302 9.50 9.66 -9.59
C LYS A 302 9.25 8.83 -10.84
N LEU A 303 9.41 7.49 -10.74
CA LEU A 303 9.16 6.59 -11.86
C LEU A 303 7.68 6.59 -12.28
N ILE A 304 6.74 6.59 -11.32
CA ILE A 304 5.30 6.72 -11.56
C ILE A 304 5.01 7.98 -12.37
N GLU A 305 5.55 9.11 -11.94
CA GLU A 305 5.31 10.38 -12.60
C GLU A 305 5.94 10.45 -14.00
N GLN A 306 7.14 9.89 -14.18
CA GLN A 306 7.79 9.77 -15.49
C GLN A 306 6.96 8.95 -16.46
N VAL A 307 6.44 7.79 -16.02
CA VAL A 307 5.58 6.91 -16.82
C VAL A 307 4.27 7.61 -17.19
N ARG A 308 3.59 8.25 -16.21
CA ARG A 308 2.35 9.00 -16.46
C ARG A 308 2.54 10.09 -17.51
N LYS A 309 3.57 10.92 -17.37
CA LYS A 309 3.87 11.99 -18.33
C LYS A 309 4.17 11.45 -19.72
N THR A 310 4.94 10.37 -19.81
CA THR A 310 5.32 9.78 -21.09
C THR A 310 4.13 9.18 -21.81
N VAL A 311 3.27 8.42 -21.10
CA VAL A 311 2.05 7.84 -21.66
C VAL A 311 1.09 8.96 -22.09
N ALA A 312 0.83 9.95 -21.23
CA ALA A 312 -0.04 11.08 -21.57
C ALA A 312 0.44 11.82 -22.83
N LYS A 313 1.75 12.09 -22.94
CA LYS A 313 2.35 12.76 -24.10
C LYS A 313 2.22 11.95 -25.40
N LYS A 314 2.42 10.62 -25.33
CA LYS A 314 2.44 9.76 -26.54
C LYS A 314 1.05 9.27 -26.97
N THR A 315 0.11 9.12 -26.03
CA THR A 315 -1.19 8.47 -26.29
C THR A 315 -2.40 9.36 -26.01
N GLY A 316 -2.21 10.52 -25.36
CA GLY A 316 -3.30 11.38 -24.88
C GLY A 316 -4.03 10.83 -23.64
N VAL A 317 -3.66 9.65 -23.12
CA VAL A 317 -4.33 9.00 -21.98
C VAL A 317 -3.60 9.32 -20.68
N THR A 318 -4.30 9.88 -19.72
CA THR A 318 -3.76 10.08 -18.35
C THR A 318 -4.04 8.86 -17.49
N LEU A 319 -2.97 8.19 -17.02
CA LEU A 319 -3.09 7.04 -16.13
C LEU A 319 -3.37 7.49 -14.68
N GLU A 320 -4.28 6.77 -14.01
CA GLU A 320 -4.62 6.98 -12.59
C GLU A 320 -4.03 5.88 -11.73
N LEU A 321 -3.54 6.24 -10.54
CA LEU A 321 -2.97 5.27 -9.60
C LEU A 321 -4.05 4.31 -9.07
N GLU A 322 -3.76 3.01 -9.09
CA GLU A 322 -4.51 2.00 -8.35
C GLU A 322 -3.98 1.89 -6.91
N CYS A 323 -2.67 1.89 -6.72
CA CYS A 323 -2.07 1.84 -5.40
C CYS A 323 -2.30 3.15 -4.61
N LYS A 324 -2.48 3.02 -3.30
CA LYS A 324 -2.70 4.16 -2.41
C LYS A 324 -1.37 4.67 -1.86
N VAL A 325 -1.06 5.95 -2.12
CA VAL A 325 0.13 6.62 -1.56
C VAL A 325 -0.22 7.18 -0.19
N ILE A 326 0.53 6.81 0.84
CA ILE A 326 0.28 7.18 2.23
C ILE A 326 1.57 7.64 2.93
N GLY A 327 1.39 8.42 4.00
CA GLY A 327 2.51 8.93 4.80
C GLY A 327 3.10 10.26 4.30
N VAL A 328 4.25 10.62 4.84
CA VAL A 328 4.93 11.91 4.64
C VAL A 328 6.32 11.76 4.03
#